data_8727f8e72c7f4899a6b0006efcd7d30b
#
_entry.id   8727f8e72c7f4899a6b0006efcd7d30b
#
_cell.length_a   1.000
_cell.length_b   1.000
_cell.length_c   1.000
_cell.angle_alpha   90.00
_cell.angle_beta   90.00
_cell.angle_gamma   90.00
#
_symmetry.space_group_name_H-M   'P 1'
#
loop_
_entity.id
_entity.type
_entity.pdbx_description
1 polymer ?
#
loop_
_entity_poly.entity_id
_entity_poly.type
_entity_poly.pdbx_seq_one_letter_code
_entity_poly.pdbx_strand_id
1 'polypeptide(L)'
;MAKDKKKLRKTTSCGAVVWRLREGQLELLLIKQFAHKDSWGIPKGHIDEGESLEECAIREVREETGVKVKLGSRLPDVMTHFKKEEKTVVSYLAQAVGDDEPCHDDPDSEVADARWVPASALPKIHIYQQPLIAEALARLNWRDPDRPTNDR
;
A
#
# COMPACT_ATOMS: atom_id res chain seq x y z
N MET A 1 -35.43 17.74 -17.38
CA MET A 1 -34.84 17.46 -17.59
C MET A 1 -33.89 16.90 -17.09
N ALA A 2 -33.79 16.05 -16.96
CA ALA A 2 -33.05 15.28 -16.31
C ALA A 2 -31.75 15.31 -16.76
N LYS A 3 -31.09 15.77 -16.29
CA LYS A 3 -30.02 15.84 -16.59
C LYS A 3 -29.27 14.77 -16.30
N ASP A 4 -28.84 14.14 -17.00
CA ASP A 4 -27.81 13.25 -16.86
C ASP A 4 -26.84 13.69 -15.90
N LYS A 5 -27.30 13.72 -14.70
CA LYS A 5 -26.37 13.81 -13.70
C LYS A 5 -25.59 12.56 -13.75
N LYS A 6 -24.53 12.61 -14.42
CA LYS A 6 -23.61 11.57 -14.49
C LYS A 6 -23.28 11.17 -13.11
N LYS A 7 -23.78 10.04 -12.73
CA LYS A 7 -23.56 9.51 -11.42
C LYS A 7 -22.08 9.38 -11.17
N LEU A 8 -21.66 9.89 -10.04
CA LEU A 8 -20.31 9.69 -9.55
C LEU A 8 -20.10 8.20 -9.36
N ARG A 9 -19.11 7.65 -10.00
CA ARG A 9 -18.78 6.24 -9.86
C ARG A 9 -17.86 6.09 -8.65
N LYS A 10 -18.30 5.31 -7.68
CA LYS A 10 -17.53 5.08 -6.47
C LYS A 10 -16.87 3.71 -6.51
N THR A 11 -15.58 3.67 -6.28
CA THR A 11 -14.84 2.41 -6.23
C THR A 11 -14.05 2.33 -4.94
N THR A 12 -13.84 1.11 -4.45
CA THR A 12 -13.08 0.86 -3.24
C THR A 12 -11.96 -0.12 -3.53
N SER A 13 -10.76 0.25 -3.12
CA SER A 13 -9.60 -0.64 -3.15
C SER A 13 -9.10 -0.84 -1.73
N CYS A 14 -8.53 -1.99 -1.47
CA CYS A 14 -7.96 -2.32 -0.17
C CYS A 14 -6.53 -2.78 -0.33
N GLY A 15 -5.71 -2.45 0.64
CA GLY A 15 -4.31 -2.83 0.63
C GLY A 15 -3.67 -2.68 1.98
N ALA A 16 -2.36 -2.69 2.01
CA ALA A 16 -1.64 -2.62 3.27
C ALA A 16 -0.26 -2.00 3.10
N VAL A 17 0.19 -1.30 4.15
CA VAL A 17 1.60 -0.98 4.32
C VAL A 17 2.18 -2.17 5.07
N VAL A 18 2.96 -2.98 4.36
CA VAL A 18 3.49 -4.24 4.89
C VAL A 18 4.93 -4.03 5.34
N TRP A 19 5.22 -4.46 6.55
CA TRP A 19 6.54 -4.30 7.11
C TRP A 19 7.14 -5.61 7.60
N ARG A 20 8.45 -5.63 7.67
CA ARG A 20 9.21 -6.71 8.34
C ARG A 20 10.48 -6.13 8.94
N LEU A 21 11.02 -6.84 9.90
CA LEU A 21 12.37 -6.55 10.40
C LEU A 21 13.31 -7.61 9.85
N ARG A 22 14.39 -7.17 9.24
CA ARG A 22 15.43 -8.06 8.76
C ARG A 22 16.78 -7.53 9.22
N GLU A 23 17.50 -8.36 9.98
CA GLU A 23 18.78 -7.97 10.54
C GLU A 23 18.70 -6.65 11.32
N GLY A 24 17.59 -6.47 12.04
CA GLY A 24 17.35 -5.27 12.84
C GLY A 24 16.89 -4.06 12.07
N GLN A 25 16.74 -4.17 10.75
CA GLN A 25 16.30 -3.06 9.91
C GLN A 25 14.85 -3.20 9.50
N LEU A 26 14.13 -2.10 9.59
CA LEU A 26 12.74 -2.06 9.13
C LEU A 26 12.70 -1.95 7.61
N GLU A 27 11.95 -2.85 6.99
CA GLU A 27 11.72 -2.83 5.55
C GLU A 27 10.23 -2.76 5.26
N LEU A 28 9.87 -2.07 4.19
CA LEU A 28 8.50 -1.98 3.70
C LEU A 28 8.40 -2.68 2.34
N LEU A 29 7.26 -3.35 2.12
CA LEU A 29 6.98 -4.01 0.86
C LEU A 29 6.33 -3.02 -0.10
N LEU A 30 7.00 -2.70 -1.17
CA LEU A 30 6.51 -1.74 -2.15
C LEU A 30 6.39 -2.38 -3.52
N ILE A 31 5.44 -1.89 -4.30
CA ILE A 31 5.24 -2.32 -5.67
C ILE A 31 5.42 -1.15 -6.63
N LYS A 32 5.76 -1.49 -7.86
CA LYS A 32 5.82 -0.55 -8.96
C LYS A 32 4.85 -1.05 -10.02
N GLN A 33 3.96 -0.19 -10.47
CA GLN A 33 2.98 -0.53 -11.49
C GLN A 33 3.49 -0.14 -12.87
N PHE A 34 3.08 -0.88 -13.90
CA PHE A 34 3.44 -0.54 -15.28
C PHE A 34 2.96 0.86 -15.66
N ALA A 35 1.80 1.27 -15.17
CA ALA A 35 1.24 2.58 -15.48
C ALA A 35 1.93 3.73 -14.75
N HIS A 36 2.67 3.46 -13.68
CA HIS A 36 3.32 4.48 -12.85
C HIS A 36 4.79 4.14 -12.62
N LYS A 37 5.57 4.17 -13.71
CA LYS A 37 6.97 3.71 -13.66
C LYS A 37 7.91 4.61 -12.88
N ASP A 38 7.49 5.82 -12.55
CA ASP A 38 8.33 6.78 -11.85
C ASP A 38 8.10 6.81 -10.34
N SER A 39 7.20 6.00 -9.82
CA SER A 39 6.92 5.99 -8.39
C SER A 39 6.54 4.59 -7.91
N TRP A 40 6.73 4.38 -6.61
CA TRP A 40 6.38 3.13 -5.93
C TRP A 40 5.18 3.36 -5.03
N GLY A 41 4.49 2.30 -4.71
CA GLY A 41 3.33 2.38 -3.84
C GLY A 41 3.11 1.11 -3.04
N ILE A 42 2.01 1.09 -2.30
CA ILE A 42 1.62 -0.08 -1.51
C ILE A 42 0.86 -1.07 -2.39
N PRO A 43 0.95 -2.37 -2.09
CA PRO A 43 0.10 -3.36 -2.75
C PRO A 43 -1.36 -3.12 -2.38
N LYS A 44 -2.23 -3.08 -3.37
CA LYS A 44 -3.65 -2.83 -3.21
C LYS A 44 -4.41 -3.17 -4.47
N GLY A 45 -5.70 -3.39 -4.36
CA GLY A 45 -6.55 -3.61 -5.51
C GLY A 45 -8.04 -3.56 -5.14
N HIS A 46 -8.87 -3.70 -6.13
CA HIS A 46 -10.32 -3.55 -5.96
C HIS A 46 -10.92 -4.66 -5.10
N ILE A 47 -11.87 -4.27 -4.26
CA ILE A 47 -12.61 -5.22 -3.44
C ILE A 47 -13.54 -6.06 -4.34
N ASP A 48 -13.62 -7.36 -4.05
CA ASP A 48 -14.53 -8.25 -4.74
C ASP A 48 -15.88 -8.27 -4.04
N GLU A 49 -16.92 -8.63 -4.79
CA GLU A 49 -18.26 -8.71 -4.23
C GLU A 49 -18.29 -9.74 -3.09
N GLY A 50 -18.88 -9.37 -1.97
CA GLY A 50 -18.99 -10.25 -0.81
C GLY A 50 -17.75 -10.33 0.06
N GLU A 51 -16.69 -9.67 -0.32
CA GLU A 51 -15.43 -9.69 0.40
C GLU A 51 -15.40 -8.59 1.46
N SER A 52 -14.85 -8.87 2.63
CA SER A 52 -14.63 -7.82 3.63
C SER A 52 -13.41 -6.98 3.26
N LEU A 53 -13.29 -5.80 3.85
CA LEU A 53 -12.13 -4.93 3.63
C LEU A 53 -10.84 -5.64 4.00
N GLU A 54 -10.85 -6.36 5.14
CA GLU A 54 -9.67 -7.09 5.61
C GLU A 54 -9.31 -8.23 4.66
N GLU A 55 -10.30 -8.99 4.22
CA GLU A 55 -10.06 -10.07 3.27
C GLU A 55 -9.47 -9.54 1.97
N CYS A 56 -10.00 -8.42 1.49
CA CYS A 56 -9.50 -7.77 0.29
C CYS A 56 -8.03 -7.37 0.45
N ALA A 57 -7.68 -6.74 1.57
CA ALA A 57 -6.31 -6.30 1.80
C ALA A 57 -5.34 -7.49 1.79
N ILE A 58 -5.68 -8.57 2.51
CA ILE A 58 -4.84 -9.76 2.56
C ILE A 58 -4.68 -10.38 1.19
N ARG A 59 -5.79 -10.52 0.46
CA ARG A 59 -5.79 -11.11 -0.87
C ARG A 59 -4.96 -10.30 -1.86
N GLU A 60 -5.15 -8.99 -1.89
CA GLU A 60 -4.45 -8.13 -2.83
C GLU A 60 -2.94 -8.11 -2.58
N VAL A 61 -2.52 -8.07 -1.32
CA VAL A 61 -1.09 -8.15 -0.99
C VAL A 61 -0.52 -9.47 -1.53
N ARG A 62 -1.24 -10.56 -1.30
CA ARG A 62 -0.79 -11.89 -1.72
C ARG A 62 -0.74 -12.02 -3.25
N GLU A 63 -1.77 -11.52 -3.94
CA GLU A 63 -1.82 -11.60 -5.40
C GLU A 63 -0.73 -10.77 -6.05
N GLU A 64 -0.48 -9.56 -5.54
CA GLU A 64 0.48 -8.66 -6.15
C GLU A 64 1.93 -8.95 -5.75
N THR A 65 2.15 -9.57 -4.60
CA THR A 65 3.51 -9.75 -4.09
C THR A 65 3.86 -11.17 -3.65
N GLY A 66 2.87 -12.04 -3.52
CA GLY A 66 3.09 -13.38 -2.98
C GLY A 66 3.29 -13.44 -1.47
N VAL A 67 3.32 -12.30 -0.80
CA VAL A 67 3.63 -12.23 0.63
C VAL A 67 2.38 -12.42 1.46
N LYS A 68 2.48 -13.26 2.49
CA LYS A 68 1.41 -13.46 3.47
C LYS A 68 1.59 -12.48 4.61
N VAL A 69 0.48 -11.93 5.08
CA VAL A 69 0.53 -10.90 6.12
C VAL A 69 -0.45 -11.16 7.23
N LYS A 70 -0.15 -10.59 8.38
CA LYS A 70 -1.08 -10.47 9.50
C LYS A 70 -1.45 -9.01 9.61
N LEU A 71 -2.75 -8.71 9.47
CA LEU A 71 -3.21 -7.33 9.54
C LEU A 71 -3.15 -6.78 10.95
N GLY A 72 -2.74 -5.54 11.04
CA GLY A 72 -2.81 -4.74 12.26
C GLY A 72 -3.89 -3.68 12.14
N SER A 73 -3.59 -2.47 12.61
CA SER A 73 -4.57 -1.40 12.67
C SER A 73 -4.83 -0.77 11.30
N ARG A 74 -6.07 -0.31 11.10
CA ARG A 74 -6.46 0.41 9.89
C ARG A 74 -5.80 1.78 9.87
N LEU A 75 -5.24 2.11 8.72
CA LEU A 75 -4.64 3.42 8.47
C LEU A 75 -5.72 4.37 7.95
N PRO A 76 -5.47 5.69 7.91
CA PRO A 76 -6.46 6.62 7.35
C PRO A 76 -6.77 6.28 5.89
N ASP A 77 -8.05 6.37 5.52
CA ASP A 77 -8.45 6.15 4.14
C ASP A 77 -7.95 7.28 3.26
N VAL A 78 -7.66 6.96 2.01
CA VAL A 78 -7.29 7.96 1.01
C VAL A 78 -8.38 8.02 -0.04
N MET A 79 -8.92 9.21 -0.27
CA MET A 79 -9.95 9.42 -1.29
C MET A 79 -9.41 10.30 -2.39
N THR A 80 -9.61 9.88 -3.62
CA THR A 80 -9.21 10.67 -4.78
C THR A 80 -10.39 10.80 -5.73
N HIS A 81 -10.48 11.96 -6.39
CA HIS A 81 -11.49 12.21 -7.40
C HIS A 81 -10.79 12.48 -8.72
N PHE A 82 -11.21 11.79 -9.74
CA PHE A 82 -10.74 12.07 -11.08
C PHE A 82 -11.90 11.89 -12.04
N LYS A 83 -12.27 12.98 -12.72
CA LYS A 83 -13.43 13.00 -13.58
C LYS A 83 -14.69 12.62 -12.79
N LYS A 84 -15.32 11.50 -13.12
CA LYS A 84 -16.54 11.07 -12.44
C LYS A 84 -16.31 9.87 -11.54
N GLU A 85 -15.08 9.62 -11.20
CA GLU A 85 -14.74 8.51 -10.33
C GLU A 85 -14.24 9.02 -9.00
N GLU A 86 -14.86 8.53 -7.93
CA GLU A 86 -14.37 8.72 -6.58
C GLU A 86 -13.78 7.39 -6.13
N LYS A 87 -12.51 7.38 -5.87
CA LYS A 87 -11.80 6.17 -5.46
C LYS A 87 -11.39 6.29 -4.01
N THR A 88 -11.80 5.32 -3.20
CA THR A 88 -11.38 5.21 -1.81
C THR A 88 -10.40 4.06 -1.68
N VAL A 89 -9.25 4.32 -1.07
CA VAL A 89 -8.29 3.28 -0.74
C VAL A 89 -8.31 3.08 0.77
N VAL A 90 -8.69 1.88 1.19
CA VAL A 90 -8.68 1.46 2.58
C VAL A 90 -7.42 0.64 2.79
N SER A 91 -6.59 1.02 3.75
CA SER A 91 -5.33 0.31 3.98
C SER A 91 -5.13 0.00 5.45
N TYR A 92 -4.29 -1.00 5.68
CA TYR A 92 -3.95 -1.49 7.01
C TYR A 92 -2.45 -1.51 7.19
N LEU A 93 -2.01 -1.35 8.42
CA LEU A 93 -0.65 -1.68 8.77
C LEU A 93 -0.60 -3.20 8.90
N ALA A 94 0.35 -3.86 8.26
CA ALA A 94 0.41 -5.32 8.25
C ALA A 94 1.83 -5.81 8.40
N GLN A 95 1.99 -6.90 9.14
CA GLN A 95 3.29 -7.52 9.34
C GLN A 95 3.43 -8.74 8.43
N ALA A 96 4.55 -8.85 7.74
CA ALA A 96 4.82 -10.04 6.94
C ALA A 96 4.97 -11.26 7.83
N VAL A 97 4.41 -12.39 7.37
CA VAL A 97 4.54 -13.67 8.04
C VAL A 97 5.55 -14.50 7.26
N GLY A 98 6.67 -14.83 7.87
CA GLY A 98 7.74 -15.58 7.22
C GLY A 98 8.73 -14.68 6.48
N ASP A 99 9.66 -15.30 5.75
CA ASP A 99 10.76 -14.61 5.07
C ASP A 99 10.66 -14.69 3.55
N ASP A 100 9.46 -14.77 3.03
CA ASP A 100 9.28 -14.93 1.58
C ASP A 100 9.74 -13.69 0.81
N GLU A 101 10.47 -13.93 -0.27
CA GLU A 101 10.79 -12.87 -1.19
C GLU A 101 9.58 -12.59 -2.07
N PRO A 102 9.35 -11.33 -2.45
CA PRO A 102 8.19 -11.01 -3.27
C PRO A 102 8.26 -11.68 -4.65
N CYS A 103 7.10 -12.11 -5.12
CA CYS A 103 6.96 -12.70 -6.44
C CYS A 103 5.72 -12.11 -7.10
N HIS A 104 5.85 -11.64 -8.33
CA HIS A 104 4.75 -11.00 -9.06
C HIS A 104 4.59 -11.64 -10.45
N ASP A 105 4.46 -12.95 -10.47
CA ASP A 105 4.42 -13.72 -11.74
C ASP A 105 3.05 -13.76 -12.40
N ASP A 106 2.05 -13.09 -11.85
CA ASP A 106 0.72 -13.09 -12.46
C ASP A 106 0.75 -12.29 -13.76
N PRO A 107 0.54 -12.94 -14.93
CA PRO A 107 0.58 -12.24 -16.22
C PRO A 107 -0.53 -11.20 -16.37
N ASP A 108 -1.60 -11.31 -15.59
CA ASP A 108 -2.68 -10.35 -15.62
C ASP A 108 -2.47 -9.21 -14.62
N SER A 109 -1.36 -9.24 -13.88
CA SER A 109 -1.06 -8.24 -12.87
C SER A 109 -0.58 -6.93 -13.51
N GLU A 110 -0.97 -5.82 -12.92
CA GLU A 110 -0.47 -4.50 -13.30
C GLU A 110 0.87 -4.20 -12.63
N VAL A 111 1.39 -5.11 -11.82
CA VAL A 111 2.62 -4.92 -11.06
C VAL A 111 3.83 -5.23 -11.91
N ALA A 112 4.70 -4.24 -12.08
CA ALA A 112 5.95 -4.38 -12.82
C ALA A 112 7.08 -4.89 -11.93
N ASP A 113 7.05 -4.58 -10.64
CA ASP A 113 8.08 -4.97 -9.69
C ASP A 113 7.52 -4.96 -8.27
N ALA A 114 8.07 -5.79 -7.40
CA ALA A 114 7.72 -5.83 -5.98
C ALA A 114 8.99 -6.08 -5.19
N ARG A 115 9.25 -5.26 -4.18
CA ARG A 115 10.49 -5.32 -3.42
C ARG A 115 10.31 -4.98 -1.95
N TRP A 116 11.16 -5.58 -1.13
CA TRP A 116 11.39 -5.11 0.20
C TRP A 116 12.38 -3.94 0.14
N VAL A 117 12.01 -2.82 0.72
CA VAL A 117 12.83 -1.60 0.67
C VAL A 117 13.10 -1.12 2.08
N PRO A 118 14.38 -0.82 2.42
CA PRO A 118 14.66 -0.28 3.75
C PRO A 118 13.93 1.03 3.99
N ALA A 119 13.35 1.19 5.17
CA ALA A 119 12.64 2.41 5.53
C ALA A 119 13.57 3.64 5.48
N SER A 120 14.87 3.43 5.66
CA SER A 120 15.87 4.49 5.59
C SER A 120 16.24 4.91 4.16
N ALA A 121 15.77 4.18 3.15
CA ALA A 121 16.14 4.43 1.75
C ALA A 121 14.95 4.27 0.83
N LEU A 122 13.82 4.85 1.20
CA LEU A 122 12.60 4.76 0.41
C LEU A 122 12.76 5.48 -0.93
N PRO A 123 12.28 4.88 -2.03
CA PRO A 123 12.26 5.53 -3.32
C PRO A 123 11.14 6.57 -3.36
N LYS A 124 10.95 7.19 -4.53
CA LYS A 124 9.83 8.09 -4.70
C LYS A 124 8.53 7.32 -4.55
N ILE A 125 7.70 7.76 -3.61
CA ILE A 125 6.40 7.17 -3.33
C ILE A 125 5.31 7.99 -4.02
N HIS A 126 4.30 7.31 -4.54
CA HIS A 126 3.14 7.96 -5.15
C HIS A 126 2.55 8.98 -4.17
N ILE A 127 2.28 10.16 -4.67
CA ILE A 127 1.95 11.32 -3.84
C ILE A 127 0.78 11.07 -2.86
N TYR A 128 -0.28 10.38 -3.33
CA TYR A 128 -1.44 10.14 -2.47
C TYR A 128 -1.19 9.08 -1.39
N GLN A 129 -0.10 8.33 -1.51
CA GLN A 129 0.26 7.29 -0.56
C GLN A 129 1.34 7.70 0.43
N GLN A 130 1.99 8.84 0.17
CA GLN A 130 3.03 9.34 1.08
C GLN A 130 2.54 9.48 2.52
N PRO A 131 1.33 10.04 2.77
CA PRO A 131 0.85 10.12 4.14
C PRO A 131 0.62 8.77 4.81
N LEU A 132 0.25 7.75 4.04
CA LEU A 132 0.06 6.40 4.57
C LEU A 132 1.37 5.82 5.07
N ILE A 133 2.43 5.98 4.28
CA ILE A 133 3.76 5.50 4.65
C ILE A 133 4.25 6.23 5.90
N ALA A 134 4.07 7.56 5.94
CA ALA A 134 4.48 8.36 7.09
C ALA A 134 3.75 7.92 8.37
N GLU A 135 2.44 7.70 8.27
CA GLU A 135 1.63 7.26 9.41
C GLU A 135 2.04 5.86 9.88
N ALA A 136 2.31 4.95 8.94
CA ALA A 136 2.75 3.60 9.28
C ALA A 136 4.09 3.63 10.03
N LEU A 137 5.04 4.42 9.53
CA LEU A 137 6.34 4.54 10.18
C LEU A 137 6.21 5.14 11.58
N ALA A 138 5.32 6.13 11.74
CA ALA A 138 5.07 6.73 13.04
C ALA A 138 4.49 5.71 14.03
N ARG A 139 3.53 4.89 13.59
CA ARG A 139 2.93 3.86 14.45
C ARG A 139 3.92 2.78 14.84
N LEU A 140 4.92 2.52 13.98
CA LEU A 140 5.97 1.55 14.26
C LEU A 140 7.10 2.16 15.10
N ASN A 141 6.98 3.43 15.48
CA ASN A 141 8.01 4.17 16.20
C ASN A 141 9.37 4.15 15.49
N TRP A 142 9.33 4.08 14.17
CA TRP A 142 10.55 4.08 13.39
C TRP A 142 11.17 5.47 13.36
N ARG A 143 12.49 5.53 13.50
CA ARG A 143 13.26 6.77 13.42
C ARG A 143 14.38 6.59 12.41
N ASP A 144 14.51 7.56 11.53
CA ASP A 144 15.57 7.53 10.54
C ASP A 144 16.92 7.65 11.27
N PRO A 145 17.80 6.64 11.13
CA PRO A 145 19.09 6.69 11.80
C PRO A 145 19.99 7.81 11.27
N ASP A 146 19.72 8.29 10.06
CA ASP A 146 20.53 9.35 9.45
C ASP A 146 19.94 10.75 9.68
N ARG A 147 18.81 10.83 10.34
CA ARG A 147 18.17 12.11 10.60
C ARG A 147 18.75 12.73 11.87
N PRO A 148 19.24 13.98 11.80
CA PRO A 148 19.74 14.67 12.99
C PRO A 148 18.66 14.71 14.07
N THR A 149 18.98 14.27 15.28
CA THR A 149 18.06 14.42 16.38
C THR A 149 18.19 15.85 16.90
N ASN A 150 17.06 16.53 16.95
CA ASN A 150 17.04 17.82 17.63
C ASN A 150 16.81 17.52 19.11
N ASP A 151 17.82 16.98 19.74
CA ASP A 151 17.70 16.76 21.18
C ASP A 151 18.03 18.08 21.86
N ARG A 152 17.08 18.57 22.53
CA ARG A 152 17.31 19.61 23.50
C ARG A 152 16.96 19.12 24.86
#